data_6cfc3e8a20969ef22c0969e5f07f7077
#
_entry.id   6cfc3e8a20969ef22c0969e5f07f7077
#
_cell.length_a   1.000
_cell.length_b   1.000
_cell.length_c   1.000
_cell.angle_alpha   90.00
_cell.angle_beta   90.00
_cell.angle_gamma   90.00
#
_symmetry.space_group_name_H-M   'P 1'
#
loop_
_entity.id
_entity.type
_entity.pdbx_description
1 polymer ?
#
loop_
_entity_poly.entity_id
_entity_poly.type
_entity_poly.pdbx_seq_one_letter_code
_entity_poly.pdbx_strand_id
1 'polypeptide(L)'
;MTLIVNEAEQGGWAVVRVRGELDLVTAPQVRRVVHDAVAAGRHDLVLDLSGVLFCDSSGVGVLIASRRLIRSCRGRLRLILPARGAVEGSHVNRVLAALGVRRLFDVYGDVATAAREDEQPLSA
;
A
#
# COMPACT_ATOMS: atom_id res chain seq x y z
N MET A 1 -14.40 7.59 -12.18
CA MET A 1 -13.25 7.41 -11.29
C MET A 1 -12.59 6.10 -11.62
N THR A 2 -11.29 6.13 -11.83
CA THR A 2 -10.57 4.95 -12.28
C THR A 2 -9.41 4.63 -11.35
N LEU A 3 -9.17 3.34 -11.22
CA LEU A 3 -8.02 2.81 -10.50
C LEU A 3 -7.33 1.79 -11.39
N ILE A 4 -6.02 1.88 -11.48
CA ILE A 4 -5.20 0.91 -12.19
C ILE A 4 -4.35 0.18 -11.18
N VAL A 5 -4.40 -1.15 -11.20
CA VAL A 5 -3.62 -2.01 -10.30
C VAL A 5 -2.74 -2.91 -11.16
N ASN A 6 -1.44 -2.85 -10.94
CA ASN A 6 -0.46 -3.70 -11.63
C ASN A 6 0.27 -4.56 -10.61
N GLU A 7 0.53 -5.81 -10.98
CA GLU A 7 1.24 -6.76 -10.13
C GLU A 7 2.58 -7.10 -10.75
N ALA A 8 3.59 -7.22 -9.88
CA ALA A 8 4.94 -7.60 -10.28
C ALA A 8 5.61 -8.35 -9.12
N GLU A 9 6.86 -8.74 -9.33
CA GLU A 9 7.67 -9.38 -8.30
C GLU A 9 9.05 -8.77 -8.33
N GLN A 10 9.62 -8.52 -7.15
CA GLN A 10 10.97 -7.99 -7.02
C GLN A 10 11.58 -8.48 -5.71
N GLY A 11 12.74 -9.13 -5.80
CA GLY A 11 13.48 -9.58 -4.62
C GLY A 11 12.72 -10.56 -3.73
N GLY A 12 11.82 -11.35 -4.28
CA GLY A 12 10.97 -12.28 -3.53
C GLY A 12 9.71 -11.64 -2.95
N TRP A 13 9.53 -10.33 -3.15
CA TRP A 13 8.34 -9.61 -2.72
C TRP A 13 7.32 -9.51 -3.85
N ALA A 14 6.05 -9.71 -3.50
CA ALA A 14 4.97 -9.34 -4.41
C ALA A 14 4.86 -7.81 -4.40
N VAL A 15 4.79 -7.20 -5.57
CA VAL A 15 4.68 -5.74 -5.70
C VAL A 15 3.34 -5.43 -6.35
N VAL A 16 2.51 -4.69 -5.63
CA VAL A 16 1.20 -4.24 -6.13
C VAL A 16 1.25 -2.73 -6.27
N ARG A 17 1.21 -2.25 -7.51
CA ARG A 17 1.21 -0.81 -7.81
C ARG A 17 -0.21 -0.35 -8.06
N VAL A 18 -0.61 0.68 -7.34
CA VAL A 18 -1.95 1.26 -7.40
C VAL A 18 -1.84 2.70 -7.85
N ARG A 19 -2.57 3.05 -8.91
CA ARG A 19 -2.59 4.41 -9.44
C ARG A 19 -4.02 4.87 -9.67
N GLY A 20 -4.28 6.13 -9.38
CA GLY A 20 -5.57 6.76 -9.58
C GLY A 20 -6.29 7.08 -8.28
N GLU A 21 -7.56 6.77 -8.22
CA GLU A 21 -8.43 7.14 -7.11
C GLU A 21 -8.83 5.90 -6.30
N LEU A 22 -8.49 5.93 -5.02
CA LEU A 22 -8.76 4.83 -4.09
C LEU A 22 -9.92 5.23 -3.19
N ASP A 23 -11.12 4.81 -3.55
CA ASP A 23 -12.36 5.19 -2.90
C ASP A 23 -13.27 3.98 -2.63
N LEU A 24 -14.49 4.25 -2.18
CA LEU A 24 -15.47 3.20 -1.88
C LEU A 24 -15.71 2.27 -3.08
N VAL A 25 -15.72 2.81 -4.29
CA VAL A 25 -16.02 2.04 -5.50
C VAL A 25 -14.82 1.20 -5.94
N THR A 26 -13.62 1.75 -5.84
CA THR A 26 -12.38 1.11 -6.36
C THR A 26 -11.64 0.28 -5.32
N ALA A 27 -11.84 0.54 -4.03
CA ALA A 27 -11.15 -0.17 -2.95
C ALA A 27 -11.25 -1.69 -3.05
N PRO A 28 -12.40 -2.29 -3.46
CA PRO A 28 -12.50 -3.74 -3.62
C PRO A 28 -11.50 -4.34 -4.62
N GLN A 29 -11.06 -3.57 -5.62
CA GLN A 29 -10.03 -4.04 -6.56
C GLN A 29 -8.71 -4.33 -5.85
N VAL A 30 -8.27 -3.41 -4.99
CA VAL A 30 -7.03 -3.58 -4.24
C VAL A 30 -7.16 -4.75 -3.26
N ARG A 31 -8.29 -4.83 -2.59
CA ARG A 31 -8.57 -5.92 -1.66
C ARG A 31 -8.45 -7.28 -2.34
N ARG A 32 -9.03 -7.43 -3.51
CA ARG A 32 -8.99 -8.68 -4.27
C ARG A 32 -7.56 -9.06 -4.63
N VAL A 33 -6.77 -8.11 -5.13
CA VAL A 33 -5.39 -8.36 -5.54
C VAL A 33 -4.55 -8.81 -4.35
N VAL A 34 -4.70 -8.17 -3.20
CA VAL A 34 -3.98 -8.55 -1.98
C VAL A 34 -4.41 -9.94 -1.50
N HIS A 35 -5.70 -10.21 -1.48
CA HIS A 35 -6.22 -11.54 -1.10
C HIS A 35 -5.71 -12.64 -2.02
N ASP A 36 -5.70 -12.40 -3.33
CA ASP A 36 -5.23 -13.38 -4.31
C ASP A 36 -3.73 -13.65 -4.12
N ALA A 37 -2.93 -12.62 -3.85
CA ALA A 37 -1.50 -12.79 -3.60
C ALA A 37 -1.27 -13.64 -2.35
N VAL A 38 -1.97 -13.35 -1.27
CA VAL A 38 -1.85 -14.13 -0.01
C VAL A 38 -2.31 -15.56 -0.23
N ALA A 39 -3.41 -15.79 -0.94
CA ALA A 39 -3.91 -17.13 -1.26
C ALA A 39 -2.91 -17.93 -2.11
N ALA A 40 -2.12 -17.26 -2.93
CA ALA A 40 -1.05 -17.87 -3.72
C ALA A 40 0.25 -18.08 -2.93
N GLY A 41 0.25 -17.84 -1.62
CA GLY A 41 1.42 -17.99 -0.77
C GLY A 41 2.37 -16.79 -0.74
N ARG A 42 1.96 -15.66 -1.30
CA ARG A 42 2.78 -14.45 -1.36
C ARG A 42 2.48 -13.59 -0.13
N HIS A 43 3.25 -13.80 0.95
CA HIS A 43 2.99 -13.16 2.25
C HIS A 43 3.84 -11.92 2.49
N ASP A 44 4.87 -11.68 1.69
CA ASP A 44 5.67 -10.46 1.73
C ASP A 44 5.27 -9.59 0.55
N LEU A 45 4.66 -8.45 0.83
CA LEU A 45 4.02 -7.64 -0.17
C LEU A 45 4.38 -6.16 -0.01
N VAL A 46 4.74 -5.54 -1.12
CA VAL A 46 4.92 -4.09 -1.23
C VAL A 46 3.68 -3.52 -1.93
N LEU A 47 3.01 -2.59 -1.28
CA LEU A 47 1.88 -1.88 -1.85
C LEU A 47 2.33 -0.46 -2.20
N ASP A 48 2.50 -0.21 -3.48
CA ASP A 48 2.99 1.07 -3.98
C ASP A 48 1.83 1.99 -4.29
N LEU A 49 1.64 2.99 -3.45
CA LEU A 49 0.58 3.98 -3.56
C LEU A 49 1.09 5.33 -4.07
N SER A 50 2.32 5.38 -4.59
CA SER A 50 2.92 6.65 -5.02
C SER A 50 2.13 7.33 -6.15
N GLY A 51 1.37 6.58 -6.92
CA GLY A 51 0.51 7.10 -7.99
C GLY A 51 -0.95 7.34 -7.58
N VAL A 52 -1.28 7.19 -6.30
CA VAL A 52 -2.65 7.43 -5.83
C VAL A 52 -2.86 8.93 -5.62
N LEU A 53 -3.87 9.48 -6.29
CA LEU A 53 -4.18 10.91 -6.27
C LEU A 53 -5.23 11.28 -5.23
N PHE A 54 -6.05 10.31 -4.87
CA PHE A 54 -7.17 10.50 -3.93
C PHE A 54 -7.36 9.22 -3.11
N CYS A 55 -7.65 9.39 -1.83
CA CYS A 55 -7.94 8.27 -0.93
C CYS A 55 -8.96 8.73 0.11
N ASP A 56 -10.07 8.02 0.22
CA ASP A 56 -11.05 8.25 1.28
C ASP A 56 -10.89 7.22 2.41
N SER A 57 -11.81 7.25 3.39
CA SER A 57 -11.77 6.32 4.51
C SER A 57 -11.92 4.86 4.09
N SER A 58 -12.62 4.59 2.98
CA SER A 58 -12.76 3.23 2.43
C SER A 58 -11.42 2.72 1.92
N GLY A 59 -10.63 3.58 1.27
CA GLY A 59 -9.28 3.25 0.85
C GLY A 59 -8.38 2.93 2.03
N VAL A 60 -8.42 3.77 3.06
CA VAL A 60 -7.67 3.51 4.30
C VAL A 60 -8.11 2.20 4.95
N GLY A 61 -9.41 1.91 4.94
CA GLY A 61 -9.94 0.65 5.45
C GLY A 61 -9.35 -0.57 4.76
N VAL A 62 -9.16 -0.51 3.45
CA VAL A 62 -8.51 -1.59 2.69
C VAL A 62 -7.04 -1.73 3.07
N LEU A 63 -6.32 -0.64 3.30
CA LEU A 63 -4.92 -0.71 3.75
C LEU A 63 -4.83 -1.39 5.11
N ILE A 64 -5.70 -1.05 6.04
CA ILE A 64 -5.74 -1.66 7.37
C ILE A 64 -6.11 -3.14 7.27
N ALA A 65 -7.10 -3.49 6.46
CA ALA A 65 -7.49 -4.88 6.25
C ALA A 65 -6.37 -5.71 5.63
N SER A 66 -5.65 -5.14 4.67
CA SER A 66 -4.48 -5.78 4.04
C SER A 66 -3.39 -6.06 5.07
N ARG A 67 -3.11 -5.10 5.93
CA ARG A 67 -2.13 -5.26 7.02
C ARG A 67 -2.54 -6.41 7.95
N ARG A 68 -3.80 -6.44 8.36
CA ARG A 68 -4.30 -7.51 9.24
C ARG A 68 -4.18 -8.88 8.60
N LEU A 69 -4.57 -9.00 7.34
CA LEU A 69 -4.50 -10.26 6.61
C LEU A 69 -3.06 -10.76 6.52
N ILE A 70 -2.15 -9.90 6.10
CA ILE A 70 -0.75 -10.27 5.91
C ILE A 70 -0.10 -10.63 7.25
N ARG A 71 -0.38 -9.90 8.32
CA ARG A 71 0.12 -10.23 9.64
C ARG A 71 -0.42 -11.55 10.17
N SER A 72 -1.66 -11.88 9.86
CA SER A 72 -2.26 -13.17 10.27
C SER A 72 -1.54 -14.37 9.63
N CYS A 73 -0.88 -14.15 8.50
CA CYS A 73 -0.07 -15.15 7.80
C CYS A 73 1.42 -15.03 8.15
N ARG A 74 1.79 -14.24 9.15
CA ARG A 74 3.18 -13.95 9.53
C ARG A 74 3.98 -13.31 8.40
N GLY A 75 3.31 -12.61 7.51
CA GLY A 75 3.92 -11.88 6.41
C GLY A 75 4.27 -10.46 6.79
N ARG A 76 4.80 -9.75 5.79
CA ARG A 76 5.21 -8.36 5.92
C ARG A 76 4.53 -7.53 4.85
N LEU A 77 3.94 -6.40 5.25
CA LEU A 77 3.40 -5.41 4.33
C LEU A 77 4.22 -4.14 4.43
N ARG A 78 4.70 -3.67 3.29
CA ARG A 78 5.43 -2.40 3.18
C ARG A 78 4.72 -1.48 2.22
N LEU A 79 4.65 -0.21 2.56
CA LEU A 79 3.98 0.80 1.73
C LEU A 79 4.98 1.78 1.12
N ILE A 80 4.64 2.24 -0.08
CA ILE A 80 5.23 3.44 -0.64
C ILE A 80 4.10 4.45 -0.75
N LEU A 81 4.28 5.62 -0.16
CA LEU A 81 3.30 6.69 -0.20
C LEU A 81 3.72 7.76 -1.20
N PRO A 82 2.78 8.59 -1.68
CA PRO A 82 3.15 9.73 -2.51
C PRO A 82 4.16 10.63 -1.81
N ALA A 83 5.06 11.24 -2.57
CA ALA A 83 6.10 12.09 -2.03
C ALA A 83 5.48 13.28 -1.27
N ARG A 84 6.08 13.63 -0.13
CA ARG A 84 5.68 14.82 0.63
C ARG A 84 5.92 16.06 -0.21
N GLY A 85 4.96 16.98 -0.20
CA GLY A 85 5.03 18.22 -0.96
C GLY A 85 4.61 18.08 -2.41
N ALA A 86 4.38 16.89 -2.92
CA ALA A 86 3.76 16.71 -4.22
C ALA A 86 2.34 17.26 -4.18
N VAL A 87 1.96 18.10 -5.13
CA VAL A 87 0.60 18.63 -5.21
C VAL A 87 -0.37 17.48 -5.41
N GLU A 88 -0.03 16.58 -6.31
CA GLU A 88 -0.76 15.34 -6.53
C GLU A 88 -0.32 14.30 -5.50
N GLY A 89 -1.26 13.56 -4.96
CA GLY A 89 -0.99 12.49 -4.00
C GLY A 89 -0.78 12.95 -2.56
N SER A 90 -0.66 14.24 -2.28
CA SER A 90 -0.57 14.75 -0.90
C SER A 90 -1.82 14.41 -0.09
N HIS A 91 -2.96 14.18 -0.75
CA HIS A 91 -4.21 13.81 -0.13
C HIS A 91 -4.10 12.51 0.68
N VAL A 92 -3.42 11.50 0.14
CA VAL A 92 -3.23 10.22 0.83
C VAL A 92 -2.50 10.43 2.15
N ASN A 93 -1.42 11.20 2.14
CA ASN A 93 -0.64 11.50 3.33
C ASN A 93 -1.49 12.23 4.39
N ARG A 94 -2.30 13.20 3.95
CA ARG A 94 -3.17 13.94 4.85
C ARG A 94 -4.25 13.06 5.49
N VAL A 95 -4.87 12.18 4.71
CA VAL A 95 -5.92 11.30 5.22
C VAL A 95 -5.35 10.33 6.25
N LEU A 96 -4.19 9.73 5.97
CA LEU A 96 -3.54 8.82 6.92
C LEU A 96 -3.16 9.55 8.21
N ALA A 97 -2.65 10.77 8.11
CA ALA A 97 -2.30 11.57 9.27
C ALA A 97 -3.54 11.97 10.07
N ALA A 98 -4.60 12.41 9.39
CA ALA A 98 -5.85 12.82 10.04
C ALA A 98 -6.52 11.69 10.81
N LEU A 99 -6.45 10.46 10.30
CA LEU A 99 -7.00 9.28 10.95
C LEU A 99 -6.04 8.67 11.99
N GLY A 100 -4.82 9.18 12.09
CA GLY A 100 -3.85 8.70 13.07
C GLY A 100 -3.34 7.28 12.80
N VAL A 101 -3.44 6.79 11.58
CA VAL A 101 -3.11 5.41 11.24
C VAL A 101 -1.79 5.24 10.51
N ARG A 102 -1.13 6.33 10.13
CA ARG A 102 0.14 6.29 9.39
C ARG A 102 1.19 5.41 10.09
N ARG A 103 1.26 5.50 11.42
CA ARG A 103 2.22 4.76 12.25
C ARG A 103 2.00 3.25 12.26
N LEU A 104 0.86 2.78 11.76
CA LEU A 104 0.60 1.34 11.67
C LEU A 104 1.40 0.68 10.54
N PHE A 105 1.92 1.48 9.62
CA PHE A 105 2.52 0.98 8.40
C PHE A 105 4.01 1.25 8.34
N ASP A 106 4.74 0.29 7.78
CA ASP A 106 6.15 0.43 7.43
C ASP A 106 6.23 1.08 6.05
N VAL A 107 6.71 2.31 6.00
CA VAL A 107 6.73 3.11 4.77
C VAL A 107 8.15 3.24 4.26
N TYR A 108 8.31 3.08 2.95
CA TYR A 108 9.59 3.13 2.25
C TYR A 108 9.53 4.18 1.13
N GLY A 109 10.69 4.63 0.67
CA GLY A 109 10.77 5.69 -0.33
C GLY A 109 10.47 5.22 -1.76
N ASP A 110 10.81 3.97 -2.07
CA ASP A 110 10.59 3.39 -3.38
C ASP A 110 10.51 1.86 -3.32
N VAL A 111 10.12 1.25 -4.43
CA VAL A 111 9.95 -0.21 -4.50
C VAL A 111 11.28 -0.94 -4.32
N ALA A 112 12.35 -0.44 -4.91
CA ALA A 112 13.65 -1.09 -4.82
C ALA A 112 14.12 -1.22 -3.36
N THR A 113 13.95 -0.16 -2.58
CA THR A 113 14.28 -0.16 -1.15
C THR A 113 13.31 -1.03 -0.36
N ALA A 114 12.02 -0.92 -0.64
CA ALA A 114 10.98 -1.70 0.05
C ALA A 114 11.10 -3.21 -0.20
N ALA A 115 11.71 -3.62 -1.31
CA ALA A 115 11.88 -5.03 -1.67
C ALA A 115 13.17 -5.64 -1.15
N ARG A 116 13.94 -4.91 -0.34
CA ARG A 116 15.15 -5.43 0.30
C ARG A 116 14.84 -6.07 1.63
N GLU A 117 15.47 -7.19 1.92
CA GLU A 117 15.18 -7.98 3.12
C GLU A 117 15.47 -7.23 4.41
N ASP A 118 16.57 -6.51 4.46
CA ASP A 118 17.13 -5.89 5.66
C ASP A 118 16.98 -4.38 5.75
N GLU A 119 16.12 -3.79 4.89
CA GLU A 119 15.90 -2.34 4.91
C GLU A 119 15.02 -1.93 6.09
N GLN A 120 15.28 -0.72 6.58
CA GLN A 120 14.49 -0.12 7.65
C GLN A 120 13.46 0.84 7.06
N PRO A 121 12.25 0.89 7.63
CA PRO A 121 11.25 1.85 7.16
C PRO A 121 11.65 3.29 7.48
N LEU A 122 11.07 4.22 6.73
CA LEU A 122 11.24 5.64 6.99
C LEU A 122 10.65 6.01 8.34
N SER A 123 11.28 6.94 9.03
CA SER A 123 10.74 7.49 10.28
C SER A 123 9.41 8.19 10.01
N ALA A 124 8.50 8.04 10.93
CA ALA A 124 7.21 8.70 10.84
C ALA A 124 7.32 10.23 11.00
#